data_4f29774695ec4ed57bc821c7f4821f16
#
_entry.id   4f29774695ec4ed57bc821c7f4821f16
#
_cell.length_a   1.000
_cell.length_b   1.000
_cell.length_c   1.000
_cell.angle_alpha   90.00
_cell.angle_beta   90.00
_cell.angle_gamma   90.00
#
_symmetry.space_group_name_H-M   'P 1'
#
loop_
_entity.id
_entity.type
_entity.pdbx_description
1 polymer ?
#
loop_
_entity_poly.entity_id
_entity_poly.type
_entity_poly.pdbx_seq_one_letter_code
_entity_poly.pdbx_strand_id
1 'polypeptide(L)'
;MSGDKSRIKADDYYSRGRDVRSSGWEREVIEKIAGESIREQRTARRWSVFFKCLGFGYIAFALMLALTRGGFHLPFKMAESHTAVVDVKGTIAADKSANAHSIVAGVKAAFENPNTKSILMRVSTPGGSPVQSGQIFDEVRRLRAEHPDIPLYAVIEEIGASGGYYVAAAAEKIYADKGSLVGSIGVRSGGFGFVDTLDKFGVERRLITSGNNKAFLDPFSPVKTDEVAHMEMVLADVHEQFKAAVREGRGDALDADADIFNGLMWTGQQALEIGLVDGIGSDMYIAREIFEAEKLVNFTPKSGLLSQLSGGVGASFADRLFSLFFGTEIR
;
A
#
# COMPACT_ATOMS: atom_id res chain seq x y z
N MET A 1 -22.35 -31.15 -107.92
CA MET A 1 -21.88 -29.80 -107.69
C MET A 1 -21.26 -29.73 -106.29
N SER A 2 -19.97 -29.68 -106.36
CA SER A 2 -19.11 -28.76 -105.59
C SER A 2 -19.34 -28.77 -104.06
N GLY A 3 -18.42 -29.01 -103.23
CA GLY A 3 -17.06 -28.57 -103.12
C GLY A 3 -16.36 -29.15 -101.91
N ASP A 4 -15.16 -29.45 -102.22
CA ASP A 4 -14.05 -29.75 -101.38
C ASP A 4 -13.77 -28.64 -100.27
N LYS A 5 -13.46 -29.02 -99.10
CA LYS A 5 -12.68 -28.17 -98.18
C LYS A 5 -11.85 -28.96 -97.18
N SER A 6 -10.65 -29.09 -97.54
CA SER A 6 -9.43 -29.01 -96.72
C SER A 6 -9.57 -29.15 -95.22
N ARG A 7 -9.28 -30.31 -94.72
CA ARG A 7 -8.77 -30.55 -93.32
C ARG A 7 -7.33 -30.03 -93.29
N ILE A 8 -7.14 -28.91 -92.70
CA ILE A 8 -5.84 -28.46 -92.14
C ILE A 8 -5.56 -29.28 -90.88
N LYS A 9 -4.54 -30.11 -90.95
CA LYS A 9 -4.12 -30.98 -89.87
C LYS A 9 -3.55 -30.12 -88.70
N ALA A 10 -4.12 -30.28 -87.53
CA ALA A 10 -3.66 -29.66 -86.32
C ALA A 10 -2.27 -30.12 -85.82
N ASP A 11 -1.63 -31.01 -86.59
CA ASP A 11 -0.33 -31.59 -86.21
C ASP A 11 0.89 -30.70 -86.51
N ASP A 12 0.71 -29.68 -87.36
CA ASP A 12 1.82 -28.80 -87.73
C ASP A 12 2.06 -27.63 -86.83
N TYR A 13 1.16 -27.40 -85.86
CA TYR A 13 1.28 -26.32 -84.87
C TYR A 13 2.03 -26.73 -83.56
N TYR A 14 2.11 -28.06 -83.35
CA TYR A 14 2.80 -28.56 -82.15
C TYR A 14 4.25 -28.96 -82.38
N SER A 15 4.71 -29.06 -83.63
CA SER A 15 6.09 -29.45 -83.92
C SER A 15 7.08 -28.28 -83.97
N ARG A 16 6.63 -27.03 -84.05
CA ARG A 16 7.49 -25.84 -84.16
C ARG A 16 7.77 -25.13 -82.77
N GLY A 17 7.24 -25.63 -81.71
CA GLY A 17 7.36 -25.03 -80.37
C GLY A 17 8.36 -25.72 -79.46
N ARG A 18 9.14 -26.67 -79.88
CA ARG A 18 9.97 -27.50 -79.01
C ARG A 18 11.46 -27.51 -79.37
N ASP A 19 11.94 -26.44 -79.97
CA ASP A 19 13.37 -26.29 -80.06
C ASP A 19 13.80 -24.89 -79.65
N VAL A 20 14.84 -24.90 -78.81
CA VAL A 20 15.62 -23.75 -78.40
C VAL A 20 15.00 -22.89 -77.31
N ARG A 21 14.85 -23.47 -76.11
CA ARG A 21 15.29 -22.70 -74.93
C ARG A 21 16.26 -23.56 -74.17
N SER A 22 17.51 -23.27 -74.34
CA SER A 22 18.58 -23.88 -73.63
C SER A 22 18.35 -23.70 -72.14
N SER A 23 18.32 -24.81 -71.40
CA SER A 23 18.25 -24.85 -69.92
C SER A 23 19.38 -24.08 -69.24
N GLY A 24 20.13 -23.29 -69.98
CA GLY A 24 21.26 -22.50 -69.49
C GLY A 24 20.84 -21.17 -68.88
N TRP A 25 19.94 -20.42 -69.50
CA TRP A 25 19.57 -19.10 -69.01
C TRP A 25 18.74 -19.19 -67.72
N GLU A 26 17.91 -20.21 -67.51
CA GLU A 26 17.16 -20.45 -66.31
C GLU A 26 18.09 -20.79 -65.15
N ARG A 27 19.10 -21.61 -65.36
CA ARG A 27 20.14 -21.92 -64.39
C ARG A 27 20.97 -20.71 -64.06
N GLU A 28 21.34 -19.89 -65.00
CA GLU A 28 22.14 -18.69 -64.83
C GLU A 28 21.37 -17.62 -64.00
N VAL A 29 20.06 -17.47 -64.27
CA VAL A 29 19.20 -16.59 -63.47
C VAL A 29 18.98 -17.11 -62.05
N ILE A 30 18.78 -18.43 -61.87
CA ILE A 30 18.66 -19.06 -60.56
C ILE A 30 19.97 -18.95 -59.78
N GLU A 31 21.12 -19.18 -60.39
CA GLU A 31 22.44 -19.03 -59.75
C GLU A 31 22.73 -17.58 -59.37
N LYS A 32 22.32 -16.61 -60.18
CA LYS A 32 22.48 -15.19 -59.91
C LYS A 32 21.59 -14.75 -58.76
N ILE A 33 20.31 -15.11 -58.76
CA ILE A 33 19.36 -14.81 -57.68
C ILE A 33 19.77 -15.51 -56.38
N ALA A 34 20.17 -16.80 -56.46
CA ALA A 34 20.64 -17.53 -55.28
C ALA A 34 21.95 -16.93 -54.75
N GLY A 35 22.89 -16.52 -55.63
CA GLY A 35 24.13 -15.88 -55.29
C GLY A 35 23.93 -14.52 -54.61
N GLU A 36 23.01 -13.69 -55.11
CA GLU A 36 22.65 -12.40 -54.53
C GLU A 36 21.97 -12.60 -53.14
N SER A 37 21.02 -13.52 -53.03
CA SER A 37 20.34 -13.86 -51.77
C SER A 37 21.30 -14.36 -50.70
N ILE A 38 22.26 -15.21 -51.06
CA ILE A 38 23.29 -15.71 -50.15
C ILE A 38 24.25 -14.58 -49.71
N ARG A 39 24.57 -13.65 -50.60
CA ARG A 39 25.38 -12.46 -50.24
C ARG A 39 24.64 -11.54 -49.33
N GLU A 40 23.37 -11.23 -49.55
CA GLU A 40 22.53 -10.44 -48.64
C GLU A 40 22.39 -11.08 -47.26
N GLN A 41 22.11 -12.38 -47.22
CA GLN A 41 22.02 -13.11 -45.95
C GLN A 41 23.34 -13.11 -45.18
N ARG A 42 24.47 -13.27 -45.86
CA ARG A 42 25.80 -13.18 -45.23
C ARG A 42 26.10 -11.77 -44.73
N THR A 43 25.71 -10.74 -45.46
CA THR A 43 25.89 -9.35 -45.05
C THR A 43 24.96 -9.01 -43.88
N ALA A 44 23.68 -9.38 -43.94
CA ALA A 44 22.72 -9.20 -42.83
C ALA A 44 23.17 -9.93 -41.56
N ARG A 45 23.70 -11.16 -41.68
CA ARG A 45 24.24 -11.93 -40.56
C ARG A 45 25.48 -11.27 -39.96
N ARG A 46 26.37 -10.70 -40.76
CA ARG A 46 27.55 -9.95 -40.28
C ARG A 46 27.13 -8.68 -39.53
N TRP A 47 26.18 -7.94 -40.04
CA TRP A 47 25.63 -6.77 -39.40
C TRP A 47 24.90 -7.13 -38.08
N SER A 48 24.12 -8.21 -38.09
CA SER A 48 23.46 -8.72 -36.87
C SER A 48 24.46 -9.11 -35.79
N VAL A 49 25.55 -9.79 -36.15
CA VAL A 49 26.62 -10.14 -35.20
C VAL A 49 27.35 -8.89 -34.72
N PHE A 50 27.63 -7.94 -35.62
CA PHE A 50 28.28 -6.67 -35.25
C PHE A 50 27.45 -5.88 -34.26
N PHE A 51 26.13 -5.70 -34.49
CA PHE A 51 25.26 -4.98 -33.55
C PHE A 51 25.07 -5.71 -32.23
N LYS A 52 25.05 -7.04 -32.24
CA LYS A 52 25.03 -7.83 -30.98
C LYS A 52 26.32 -7.62 -30.19
N CYS A 53 27.47 -7.69 -30.84
CA CYS A 53 28.76 -7.44 -30.18
C CYS A 53 28.85 -5.98 -29.67
N LEU A 54 28.36 -5.00 -30.44
CA LEU A 54 28.33 -3.60 -30.03
C LEU A 54 27.41 -3.41 -28.83
N GLY A 55 26.22 -4.04 -28.82
CA GLY A 55 25.29 -4.02 -27.72
C GLY A 55 25.87 -4.63 -26.43
N PHE A 56 26.50 -5.80 -26.55
CA PHE A 56 27.21 -6.43 -25.42
C PHE A 56 28.37 -5.57 -24.93
N GLY A 57 29.15 -4.98 -25.87
CA GLY A 57 30.24 -4.06 -25.53
C GLY A 57 29.73 -2.81 -24.79
N TYR A 58 28.61 -2.25 -25.22
CA TYR A 58 27.98 -1.11 -24.54
C TYR A 58 27.48 -1.48 -23.13
N ILE A 59 26.83 -2.64 -23.00
CA ILE A 59 26.36 -3.13 -21.68
C ILE A 59 27.56 -3.40 -20.76
N ALA A 60 28.62 -4.03 -21.27
CA ALA A 60 29.84 -4.27 -20.49
C ALA A 60 30.54 -2.97 -20.10
N PHE A 61 30.59 -1.98 -21.00
CA PHE A 61 31.14 -0.65 -20.73
C PHE A 61 30.30 0.14 -19.73
N ALA A 62 28.94 0.09 -19.87
CA ALA A 62 28.03 0.71 -18.90
C ALA A 62 28.16 0.04 -17.51
N LEU A 63 28.28 -1.29 -17.48
CA LEU A 63 28.52 -2.03 -16.25
C LEU A 63 29.88 -1.67 -15.64
N MET A 64 30.92 -1.57 -16.45
CA MET A 64 32.27 -1.13 -16.02
C MET A 64 32.26 0.30 -15.50
N LEU A 65 31.54 1.23 -16.16
CA LEU A 65 31.35 2.60 -15.67
C LEU A 65 30.53 2.63 -14.38
N ALA A 66 29.52 1.80 -14.24
CA ALA A 66 28.74 1.65 -13.01
C ALA A 66 29.63 1.09 -11.88
N LEU A 67 30.52 0.16 -12.18
CA LEU A 67 31.48 -0.42 -11.23
C LEU A 67 32.61 0.57 -10.84
N THR A 68 33.01 1.47 -11.76
CA THR A 68 34.13 2.39 -11.51
C THR A 68 33.69 3.78 -11.01
N ARG A 69 32.49 4.26 -11.39
CA ARG A 69 31.93 5.54 -10.94
C ARG A 69 30.89 5.43 -9.81
N GLY A 70 30.12 4.37 -9.79
CA GLY A 70 29.41 3.99 -8.60
C GLY A 70 30.39 3.15 -7.80
N GLY A 71 30.92 3.71 -6.72
CA GLY A 71 31.63 2.89 -5.77
C GLY A 71 30.75 1.66 -5.48
N PHE A 72 31.12 0.52 -6.02
CA PHE A 72 30.65 -0.77 -5.53
C PHE A 72 31.29 -0.88 -4.15
N HIS A 73 30.75 -0.11 -3.23
CA HIS A 73 30.93 -0.43 -1.83
C HIS A 73 30.25 -1.79 -1.69
N LEU A 74 31.06 -2.84 -1.79
CA LEU A 74 30.71 -4.09 -1.15
C LEU A 74 30.27 -3.69 0.25
N PRO A 75 29.01 -3.94 0.65
CA PRO A 75 28.55 -3.59 1.99
C PRO A 75 29.10 -4.61 2.98
N PHE A 76 30.43 -4.67 3.10
CA PHE A 76 31.10 -5.16 4.28
C PHE A 76 31.38 -3.98 5.23
N LYS A 77 30.51 -2.96 5.24
CA LYS A 77 30.29 -2.18 6.43
C LYS A 77 29.59 -3.13 7.38
N MET A 78 30.26 -3.47 8.47
CA MET A 78 29.56 -4.05 9.64
C MET A 78 28.30 -3.24 9.80
N ALA A 79 27.14 -3.90 9.69
CA ALA A 79 25.90 -3.19 9.62
C ALA A 79 25.78 -2.37 10.90
N GLU A 80 25.82 -1.06 10.74
CA GLU A 80 25.83 -0.08 11.81
C GLU A 80 24.54 -0.21 12.61
N SER A 81 24.64 -0.34 13.91
CA SER A 81 23.46 -0.38 14.76
C SER A 81 22.62 0.89 14.54
N HIS A 82 21.32 0.73 14.56
CA HIS A 82 20.40 1.80 14.22
C HIS A 82 19.13 1.76 15.08
N THR A 83 18.45 2.88 15.12
CA THR A 83 17.08 2.96 15.60
C THR A 83 16.13 2.63 14.45
N ALA A 84 15.36 1.56 14.61
CA ALA A 84 14.30 1.21 13.65
C ALA A 84 13.10 2.14 13.85
N VAL A 85 12.50 2.56 12.75
CA VAL A 85 11.33 3.44 12.76
C VAL A 85 10.15 2.74 12.10
N VAL A 86 8.98 2.82 12.76
CA VAL A 86 7.70 2.36 12.19
C VAL A 86 6.71 3.50 12.23
N ASP A 87 6.24 3.92 11.05
CA ASP A 87 5.30 5.03 10.91
C ASP A 87 3.84 4.58 11.14
N VAL A 88 3.13 5.25 12.04
CA VAL A 88 1.69 5.15 12.27
C VAL A 88 1.07 6.46 11.82
N LYS A 89 0.82 6.62 10.51
CA LYS A 89 0.43 7.90 9.91
C LYS A 89 -0.93 7.82 9.20
N GLY A 90 -1.76 8.86 9.41
CA GLY A 90 -3.09 8.97 8.84
C GLY A 90 -4.15 8.16 9.60
N THR A 91 -5.36 8.02 9.04
CA THR A 91 -6.46 7.30 9.70
C THR A 91 -6.16 5.81 9.83
N ILE A 92 -6.37 5.26 11.01
CA ILE A 92 -6.22 3.83 11.29
C ILE A 92 -7.47 3.09 10.80
N ALA A 93 -7.33 2.30 9.72
CA ALA A 93 -8.43 1.53 9.16
C ALA A 93 -7.89 0.35 8.32
N ALA A 94 -8.70 -0.68 8.14
CA ALA A 94 -8.28 -1.91 7.46
C ALA A 94 -7.83 -1.68 5.99
N ASP A 95 -8.40 -0.69 5.32
CA ASP A 95 -8.13 -0.31 3.91
C ASP A 95 -7.05 0.77 3.76
N LYS A 96 -6.46 1.25 4.84
CA LYS A 96 -5.45 2.31 4.83
C LYS A 96 -4.04 1.77 5.08
N SER A 97 -3.03 2.60 4.83
CA SER A 97 -1.63 2.26 5.16
C SER A 97 -1.43 2.03 6.66
N ALA A 98 -2.10 2.80 7.50
CA ALA A 98 -2.14 2.61 8.94
C ALA A 98 -3.19 1.55 9.31
N ASN A 99 -2.91 0.29 9.02
CA ASN A 99 -3.71 -0.87 9.45
C ASN A 99 -2.86 -1.81 10.32
N ALA A 100 -3.52 -2.68 11.07
CA ALA A 100 -2.85 -3.58 12.00
C ALA A 100 -1.81 -4.48 11.29
N HIS A 101 -2.17 -5.07 10.16
CA HIS A 101 -1.27 -5.96 9.42
C HIS A 101 0.04 -5.26 9.02
N SER A 102 -0.04 -4.06 8.46
CA SER A 102 1.13 -3.31 8.00
C SER A 102 2.00 -2.83 9.16
N ILE A 103 1.39 -2.25 10.22
CA ILE A 103 2.14 -1.73 11.36
C ILE A 103 2.82 -2.86 12.11
N VAL A 104 2.10 -3.94 12.41
CA VAL A 104 2.64 -5.12 13.10
C VAL A 104 3.76 -5.77 12.28
N ALA A 105 3.60 -5.89 10.97
CA ALA A 105 4.66 -6.41 10.11
C ALA A 105 5.93 -5.56 10.16
N GLY A 106 5.80 -4.24 10.20
CA GLY A 106 6.92 -3.31 10.37
C GLY A 106 7.60 -3.45 11.72
N VAL A 107 6.83 -3.51 12.81
CA VAL A 107 7.36 -3.68 14.18
C VAL A 107 8.06 -5.04 14.32
N LYS A 108 7.47 -6.11 13.80
CA LYS A 108 8.06 -7.44 13.79
C LYS A 108 9.39 -7.46 13.03
N ALA A 109 9.43 -6.92 11.81
CA ALA A 109 10.66 -6.83 11.02
C ALA A 109 11.75 -5.99 11.71
N ALA A 110 11.36 -4.96 12.48
CA ALA A 110 12.28 -4.17 13.28
C ALA A 110 12.89 -5.00 14.43
N PHE A 111 12.11 -5.77 15.17
CA PHE A 111 12.61 -6.65 16.23
C PHE A 111 13.48 -7.79 15.70
N GLU A 112 13.14 -8.35 14.55
CA GLU A 112 13.89 -9.46 13.93
C GLU A 112 15.22 -9.01 13.28
N ASN A 113 15.47 -7.71 13.12
CA ASN A 113 16.69 -7.22 12.49
C ASN A 113 17.85 -7.18 13.50
N PRO A 114 18.97 -7.89 13.25
CA PRO A 114 20.08 -8.03 14.21
C PRO A 114 20.83 -6.72 14.49
N ASN A 115 20.61 -5.66 13.71
CA ASN A 115 21.25 -4.36 13.87
C ASN A 115 20.32 -3.32 14.54
N THR A 116 19.11 -3.69 14.85
CA THR A 116 18.19 -2.83 15.58
C THR A 116 18.61 -2.74 17.04
N LYS A 117 18.98 -1.53 17.49
CA LYS A 117 19.29 -1.24 18.89
C LYS A 117 18.05 -0.83 19.67
N SER A 118 17.10 -0.18 18.98
CA SER A 118 15.87 0.37 19.56
C SER A 118 14.83 0.59 18.49
N ILE A 119 13.57 0.73 18.88
CA ILE A 119 12.46 0.95 17.95
C ILE A 119 11.71 2.22 18.34
N LEU A 120 11.38 3.04 17.33
CA LEU A 120 10.52 4.21 17.44
C LEU A 120 9.25 4.02 16.60
N MET A 121 8.09 3.98 17.23
CA MET A 121 6.81 4.17 16.54
C MET A 121 6.56 5.67 16.41
N ARG A 122 6.61 6.22 15.18
CA ARG A 122 6.25 7.61 14.92
C ARG A 122 4.76 7.73 14.68
N VAL A 123 4.07 8.37 15.59
CA VAL A 123 2.61 8.47 15.61
C VAL A 123 2.18 9.86 15.13
N SER A 124 1.47 9.90 14.00
CA SER A 124 0.82 11.10 13.49
C SER A 124 -0.55 10.73 12.90
N THR A 125 -1.51 10.49 13.77
CA THR A 125 -2.84 9.95 13.44
C THR A 125 -3.94 10.52 14.31
N PRO A 126 -5.11 10.89 13.74
CA PRO A 126 -6.28 11.25 14.54
C PRO A 126 -6.99 10.02 15.13
N GLY A 127 -6.47 8.82 14.92
CA GLY A 127 -7.10 7.56 15.31
C GLY A 127 -7.88 6.89 14.19
N GLY A 128 -8.91 6.14 14.55
CA GLY A 128 -9.74 5.41 13.60
C GLY A 128 -10.38 4.17 14.23
N SER A 129 -10.31 3.05 13.54
CA SER A 129 -10.92 1.78 13.96
C SER A 129 -10.41 1.28 15.30
N PRO A 130 -11.26 1.09 16.32
CA PRO A 130 -10.86 0.51 17.59
C PRO A 130 -10.33 -0.94 17.44
N VAL A 131 -10.87 -1.71 16.49
CA VAL A 131 -10.41 -3.07 16.21
C VAL A 131 -8.96 -3.07 15.71
N GLN A 132 -8.62 -2.20 14.74
CA GLN A 132 -7.26 -2.11 14.22
C GLN A 132 -6.29 -1.60 15.31
N SER A 133 -6.70 -0.61 16.09
CA SER A 133 -5.88 -0.05 17.19
C SER A 133 -5.62 -1.07 18.29
N GLY A 134 -6.63 -1.83 18.68
CA GLY A 134 -6.50 -2.90 19.67
C GLY A 134 -5.57 -4.02 19.19
N GLN A 135 -5.73 -4.49 17.96
CA GLN A 135 -4.83 -5.50 17.38
C GLN A 135 -3.37 -5.04 17.33
N ILE A 136 -3.12 -3.75 17.03
CA ILE A 136 -1.76 -3.19 17.06
C ILE A 136 -1.25 -3.17 18.50
N PHE A 137 -2.05 -2.70 19.45
CA PHE A 137 -1.70 -2.63 20.86
C PHE A 137 -1.30 -4.01 21.39
N ASP A 138 -2.16 -5.01 21.22
CA ASP A 138 -1.93 -6.35 21.73
C ASP A 138 -0.65 -6.96 21.17
N GLU A 139 -0.46 -6.83 19.85
CA GLU A 139 0.69 -7.45 19.17
C GLU A 139 2.01 -6.73 19.48
N VAL A 140 2.00 -5.40 19.58
CA VAL A 140 3.17 -4.63 20.02
C VAL A 140 3.56 -5.01 21.44
N ARG A 141 2.60 -5.14 22.36
CA ARG A 141 2.83 -5.60 23.74
C ARG A 141 3.43 -7.01 23.78
N ARG A 142 2.90 -7.93 22.96
CA ARG A 142 3.40 -9.28 22.85
C ARG A 142 4.85 -9.30 22.34
N LEU A 143 5.15 -8.59 21.25
CA LEU A 143 6.48 -8.52 20.66
C LEU A 143 7.50 -7.89 21.64
N ARG A 144 7.13 -6.85 22.37
CA ARG A 144 7.99 -6.27 23.42
C ARG A 144 8.32 -7.28 24.53
N ALA A 145 7.34 -8.10 24.93
CA ALA A 145 7.57 -9.13 25.93
C ALA A 145 8.52 -10.24 25.44
N GLU A 146 8.53 -10.54 24.14
CA GLU A 146 9.45 -11.51 23.52
C GLU A 146 10.86 -10.93 23.30
N HIS A 147 11.00 -9.60 23.23
CA HIS A 147 12.27 -8.91 22.97
C HIS A 147 12.60 -7.85 24.04
N PRO A 148 12.73 -8.21 25.32
CA PRO A 148 12.89 -7.26 26.41
C PRO A 148 14.16 -6.40 26.34
N ASP A 149 15.17 -6.84 25.59
CA ASP A 149 16.44 -6.14 25.42
C ASP A 149 16.39 -5.01 24.37
N ILE A 150 15.32 -4.92 23.55
CA ILE A 150 15.13 -3.89 22.53
C ILE A 150 14.03 -2.94 22.95
N PRO A 151 14.35 -1.73 23.44
CA PRO A 151 13.35 -0.77 23.87
C PRO A 151 12.51 -0.29 22.67
N LEU A 152 11.18 -0.22 22.86
CA LEU A 152 10.26 0.32 21.89
C LEU A 152 9.53 1.52 22.49
N TYR A 153 9.76 2.72 21.94
CA TYR A 153 9.12 3.97 22.34
C TYR A 153 8.18 4.48 21.26
N ALA A 154 7.19 5.24 21.66
CA ALA A 154 6.33 5.99 20.76
C ALA A 154 6.71 7.47 20.76
N VAL A 155 6.67 8.10 19.59
CA VAL A 155 6.85 9.56 19.45
C VAL A 155 5.63 10.10 18.72
N ILE A 156 4.88 10.95 19.39
CA ILE A 156 3.75 11.66 18.82
C ILE A 156 4.28 12.92 18.12
N GLU A 157 4.19 12.95 16.79
CA GLU A 157 4.63 14.09 15.98
C GLU A 157 3.59 15.22 16.06
N GLU A 158 2.62 15.27 15.13
CA GLU A 158 1.58 16.31 15.12
C GLU A 158 0.39 15.96 16.01
N ILE A 159 -0.07 14.71 15.92
CA ILE A 159 -1.26 14.23 16.60
C ILE A 159 -1.19 12.73 16.91
N GLY A 160 -1.48 12.38 18.15
CA GLY A 160 -1.66 11.01 18.63
C GLY A 160 -2.98 10.94 19.39
N ALA A 161 -4.09 10.95 18.68
CA ALA A 161 -5.42 11.04 19.25
C ALA A 161 -6.24 9.77 19.07
N SER A 162 -7.16 9.47 19.99
CA SER A 162 -8.10 8.34 19.93
C SER A 162 -7.36 7.03 19.68
N GLY A 163 -7.69 6.25 18.62
CA GLY A 163 -6.96 5.04 18.25
C GLY A 163 -5.45 5.23 18.09
N GLY A 164 -4.98 6.45 17.80
CA GLY A 164 -3.55 6.77 17.75
C GLY A 164 -2.89 6.74 19.12
N TYR A 165 -3.57 7.27 20.14
CA TYR A 165 -3.10 7.17 21.52
C TYR A 165 -3.22 5.73 22.06
N TYR A 166 -4.26 5.00 21.65
CA TYR A 166 -4.40 3.57 21.95
C TYR A 166 -3.14 2.79 21.50
N VAL A 167 -2.71 3.01 20.25
CA VAL A 167 -1.49 2.39 19.73
C VAL A 167 -0.24 2.87 20.46
N ALA A 168 -0.13 4.18 20.73
CA ALA A 168 1.02 4.73 21.45
C ALA A 168 1.17 4.14 22.86
N ALA A 169 0.05 3.85 23.55
CA ALA A 169 0.04 3.24 24.87
C ALA A 169 0.64 1.82 24.92
N ALA A 170 0.84 1.17 23.78
CA ALA A 170 1.54 -0.11 23.71
C ALA A 170 3.07 0.02 23.88
N ALA A 171 3.63 1.21 23.73
CA ALA A 171 5.06 1.48 23.89
C ALA A 171 5.50 1.46 25.37
N GLU A 172 6.80 1.33 25.60
CA GLU A 172 7.37 1.42 26.94
C GLU A 172 7.35 2.86 27.47
N LYS A 173 7.68 3.82 26.60
CA LYS A 173 7.60 5.26 26.85
C LYS A 173 7.00 5.98 25.66
N ILE A 174 6.31 7.08 25.95
CA ILE A 174 5.67 7.94 24.97
C ILE A 174 6.29 9.33 25.06
N TYR A 175 6.74 9.85 23.95
CA TYR A 175 7.24 11.21 23.82
C TYR A 175 6.35 12.00 22.85
N ALA A 176 6.34 13.33 23.01
CA ALA A 176 5.60 14.20 22.12
C ALA A 176 6.36 15.51 21.89
N ASP A 177 6.07 16.25 20.84
CA ASP A 177 6.42 17.67 20.77
C ASP A 177 5.52 18.48 21.73
N LYS A 178 5.97 19.65 22.14
CA LYS A 178 5.20 20.53 23.03
C LYS A 178 3.82 20.89 22.49
N GLY A 179 3.74 21.05 21.18
CA GLY A 179 2.53 21.42 20.47
C GLY A 179 1.71 20.24 19.92
N SER A 180 2.17 19.01 20.06
CA SER A 180 1.44 17.82 19.62
C SER A 180 0.07 17.74 20.28
N LEU A 181 -0.92 17.24 19.56
CA LEU A 181 -2.25 16.94 20.13
C LEU A 181 -2.29 15.49 20.60
N VAL A 182 -2.57 15.30 21.89
CA VAL A 182 -2.50 14.01 22.58
C VAL A 182 -3.81 13.68 23.27
N GLY A 183 -4.22 12.41 23.30
CA GLY A 183 -5.38 11.96 24.07
C GLY A 183 -6.59 11.64 23.22
N SER A 184 -7.69 12.36 23.36
CA SER A 184 -9.00 12.01 22.76
C SER A 184 -9.40 10.56 23.09
N ILE A 185 -9.23 10.19 24.39
CA ILE A 185 -9.55 8.84 24.87
C ILE A 185 -11.06 8.74 25.04
N GLY A 186 -11.72 8.37 23.96
CA GLY A 186 -13.17 8.28 23.89
C GLY A 186 -13.61 7.58 22.61
N VAL A 187 -14.88 7.22 22.56
CA VAL A 187 -15.50 6.54 21.43
C VAL A 187 -16.75 7.29 20.99
N ARG A 188 -16.95 7.41 19.70
CA ARG A 188 -18.14 8.07 19.17
C ARG A 188 -18.74 7.28 18.01
N SER A 189 -20.06 7.31 17.93
CA SER A 189 -20.83 7.02 16.72
C SER A 189 -21.56 8.29 16.30
N GLY A 190 -21.72 8.53 15.02
CA GLY A 190 -22.42 9.74 14.57
C GLY A 190 -22.84 9.61 13.11
N GLY A 191 -23.93 10.30 12.79
CA GLY A 191 -24.52 10.35 11.44
C GLY A 191 -25.40 11.57 11.29
N PHE A 192 -26.11 11.65 10.17
CA PHE A 192 -27.09 12.70 9.88
C PHE A 192 -28.49 12.08 9.81
N GLY A 193 -29.51 12.82 10.25
CA GLY A 193 -30.92 12.47 10.06
C GLY A 193 -31.52 13.28 8.90
N PHE A 194 -32.28 12.62 8.03
CA PHE A 194 -32.83 13.23 6.82
C PHE A 194 -34.41 13.19 6.79
N VAL A 195 -35.06 12.82 7.87
CA VAL A 195 -36.54 12.63 7.94
C VAL A 195 -37.27 13.89 7.48
N ASP A 196 -37.01 15.02 8.13
CA ASP A 196 -37.63 16.30 7.82
C ASP A 196 -37.30 16.80 6.40
N THR A 197 -36.12 16.41 5.89
CA THR A 197 -35.71 16.77 4.52
C THR A 197 -36.54 15.99 3.51
N LEU A 198 -36.73 14.69 3.72
CA LEU A 198 -37.56 13.86 2.84
C LEU A 198 -39.01 14.37 2.81
N ASP A 199 -39.56 14.69 3.97
CA ASP A 199 -40.94 15.24 4.08
C ASP A 199 -41.11 16.55 3.29
N LYS A 200 -40.14 17.47 3.39
CA LYS A 200 -40.15 18.74 2.65
C LYS A 200 -40.12 18.54 1.13
N PHE A 201 -39.49 17.50 0.65
CA PHE A 201 -39.40 17.16 -0.77
C PHE A 201 -40.50 16.19 -1.23
N GLY A 202 -41.42 15.78 -0.35
CA GLY A 202 -42.47 14.81 -0.67
C GLY A 202 -41.96 13.42 -1.02
N VAL A 203 -40.81 13.04 -0.47
CA VAL A 203 -40.17 11.74 -0.70
C VAL A 203 -40.53 10.79 0.44
N GLU A 204 -41.16 9.67 0.11
CA GLU A 204 -41.53 8.63 1.05
C GLU A 204 -40.43 7.56 1.16
N ARG A 205 -39.99 7.25 2.39
CA ARG A 205 -39.09 6.12 2.67
C ARG A 205 -39.87 4.81 2.73
N ARG A 206 -39.60 3.87 1.84
CA ARG A 206 -40.18 2.53 1.82
C ARG A 206 -39.14 1.49 2.17
N LEU A 207 -38.99 1.16 3.46
CA LEU A 207 -38.09 0.18 3.99
C LEU A 207 -38.84 -1.05 4.48
N ILE A 208 -38.52 -2.21 3.92
CA ILE A 208 -39.06 -3.51 4.36
C ILE A 208 -37.92 -4.33 4.91
N THR A 209 -38.01 -4.76 6.16
CA THR A 209 -36.98 -5.52 6.83
C THR A 209 -37.53 -6.80 7.43
N SER A 210 -36.66 -7.80 7.56
CA SER A 210 -36.89 -8.96 8.41
C SER A 210 -35.92 -8.89 9.59
N GLY A 211 -36.46 -8.92 10.81
CA GLY A 211 -35.75 -8.66 12.06
C GLY A 211 -36.07 -7.27 12.62
N ASN A 212 -36.46 -7.20 13.90
CA ASN A 212 -37.01 -6.00 14.55
C ASN A 212 -36.08 -4.78 14.53
N ASN A 213 -34.76 -5.02 14.59
CA ASN A 213 -33.74 -3.97 14.66
C ASN A 213 -32.87 -3.90 13.37
N LYS A 214 -33.34 -4.43 12.24
CA LYS A 214 -32.54 -4.44 11.02
C LYS A 214 -32.36 -3.05 10.38
N ALA A 215 -33.23 -2.11 10.74
CA ALA A 215 -33.14 -0.69 10.38
C ALA A 215 -32.59 0.17 11.54
N PHE A 216 -31.68 -0.41 12.32
CA PHE A 216 -31.06 0.24 13.47
C PHE A 216 -30.39 1.56 13.09
N LEU A 217 -30.81 2.67 13.74
CA LEU A 217 -30.34 4.04 13.48
C LEU A 217 -30.37 4.44 11.99
N ASP A 218 -31.40 4.00 11.25
CA ASP A 218 -31.58 4.41 9.84
C ASP A 218 -31.71 5.94 9.73
N PRO A 219 -30.86 6.63 8.96
CA PRO A 219 -30.85 8.09 8.89
C PRO A 219 -32.10 8.70 8.23
N PHE A 220 -32.92 7.89 7.59
CA PHE A 220 -34.15 8.31 6.92
C PHE A 220 -35.42 7.95 7.70
N SER A 221 -35.27 7.44 8.91
CA SER A 221 -36.34 7.10 9.82
C SER A 221 -36.21 7.87 11.14
N PRO A 222 -37.32 8.14 11.86
CA PRO A 222 -37.23 8.75 13.19
C PRO A 222 -36.38 7.92 14.14
N VAL A 223 -35.52 8.59 14.90
CA VAL A 223 -34.66 7.95 15.90
C VAL A 223 -35.52 7.36 17.02
N LYS A 224 -35.22 6.11 17.39
CA LYS A 224 -35.90 5.44 18.51
C LYS A 224 -34.99 5.45 19.74
N THR A 225 -35.58 5.70 20.90
CA THR A 225 -34.86 5.82 22.19
C THR A 225 -34.16 4.52 22.58
N ASP A 226 -34.76 3.38 22.32
CA ASP A 226 -34.18 2.06 22.59
C ASP A 226 -32.98 1.74 21.68
N GLU A 227 -32.98 2.21 20.44
CA GLU A 227 -31.84 2.09 19.54
C GLU A 227 -30.67 2.96 20.01
N VAL A 228 -30.94 4.19 20.49
CA VAL A 228 -29.90 5.07 21.08
C VAL A 228 -29.32 4.42 22.31
N ALA A 229 -30.15 3.96 23.25
CA ALA A 229 -29.70 3.33 24.49
C ALA A 229 -28.83 2.08 24.20
N HIS A 230 -29.19 1.29 23.19
CA HIS A 230 -28.38 0.14 22.79
C HIS A 230 -27.00 0.58 22.22
N MET A 231 -26.97 1.63 21.38
CA MET A 231 -25.72 2.15 20.84
C MET A 231 -24.83 2.73 21.95
N GLU A 232 -25.38 3.46 22.90
CA GLU A 232 -24.64 3.98 24.05
C GLU A 232 -23.98 2.85 24.88
N MET A 233 -24.68 1.75 25.05
CA MET A 233 -24.14 0.54 25.71
C MET A 233 -22.94 -0.05 24.94
N VAL A 234 -23.05 -0.17 23.60
CA VAL A 234 -21.96 -0.65 22.74
C VAL A 234 -20.75 0.30 22.80
N LEU A 235 -20.98 1.60 22.73
CA LEU A 235 -19.92 2.61 22.81
C LEU A 235 -19.24 2.60 24.20
N ALA A 236 -20.00 2.41 25.27
CA ALA A 236 -19.45 2.30 26.62
C ALA A 236 -18.52 1.07 26.75
N ASP A 237 -18.92 -0.07 26.21
CA ASP A 237 -18.09 -1.28 26.22
C ASP A 237 -16.76 -1.08 25.46
N VAL A 238 -16.81 -0.54 24.25
CA VAL A 238 -15.60 -0.23 23.47
C VAL A 238 -14.72 0.81 24.20
N HIS A 239 -15.34 1.78 24.89
CA HIS A 239 -14.61 2.78 25.66
C HIS A 239 -13.90 2.17 26.88
N GLU A 240 -14.55 1.24 27.60
CA GLU A 240 -13.89 0.51 28.69
C GLU A 240 -12.69 -0.29 28.22
N GLN A 241 -12.77 -0.96 27.07
CA GLN A 241 -11.63 -1.65 26.47
C GLN A 241 -10.47 -0.68 26.19
N PHE A 242 -10.76 0.49 25.64
CA PHE A 242 -9.73 1.52 25.42
C PHE A 242 -9.13 2.03 26.72
N LYS A 243 -9.95 2.34 27.74
CA LYS A 243 -9.49 2.74 29.04
C LYS A 243 -8.58 1.69 29.72
N ALA A 244 -8.96 0.41 29.57
CA ALA A 244 -8.17 -0.69 30.12
C ALA A 244 -6.78 -0.75 29.45
N ALA A 245 -6.69 -0.62 28.14
CA ALA A 245 -5.43 -0.61 27.42
C ALA A 245 -4.53 0.60 27.81
N VAL A 246 -5.13 1.78 27.97
CA VAL A 246 -4.39 2.97 28.42
C VAL A 246 -3.87 2.76 29.85
N ARG A 247 -4.70 2.25 30.78
CA ARG A 247 -4.26 1.94 32.15
C ARG A 247 -3.16 0.89 32.16
N GLU A 248 -3.27 -0.15 31.32
CA GLU A 248 -2.24 -1.18 31.20
C GLU A 248 -0.92 -0.60 30.67
N GLY A 249 -0.99 0.26 29.66
CA GLY A 249 0.20 0.82 29.01
C GLY A 249 0.89 1.91 29.87
N ARG A 250 0.12 2.71 30.59
CA ARG A 250 0.63 3.85 31.34
C ARG A 250 0.88 3.56 32.84
N GLY A 251 0.14 2.61 33.43
CA GLY A 251 0.27 2.23 34.81
C GLY A 251 0.24 3.43 35.78
N ASP A 252 1.23 3.49 36.66
CA ASP A 252 1.35 4.54 37.69
C ASP A 252 1.79 5.91 37.15
N ALA A 253 2.07 6.03 35.85
CA ALA A 253 2.43 7.32 35.22
C ALA A 253 1.24 8.27 35.12
N LEU A 254 0.00 7.73 35.09
CA LEU A 254 -1.21 8.55 34.98
C LEU A 254 -1.47 9.33 36.27
N ASP A 255 -1.80 10.62 36.13
CA ASP A 255 -2.35 11.39 37.21
C ASP A 255 -3.73 10.85 37.60
N ALA A 256 -3.86 10.38 38.85
CA ALA A 256 -5.08 9.78 39.35
C ALA A 256 -6.26 10.78 39.45
N ASP A 257 -5.97 12.07 39.60
CA ASP A 257 -6.96 13.14 39.71
C ASP A 257 -7.37 13.74 38.37
N ALA A 258 -6.65 13.42 37.27
CA ALA A 258 -6.96 13.96 35.96
C ALA A 258 -8.09 13.17 35.26
N ASP A 259 -9.10 13.88 34.78
CA ASP A 259 -10.18 13.29 33.98
C ASP A 259 -9.75 13.12 32.51
N ILE A 260 -8.88 12.13 32.28
CA ILE A 260 -8.27 11.85 30.97
C ILE A 260 -9.14 10.99 30.06
N PHE A 261 -10.22 10.41 30.55
CA PHE A 261 -11.07 9.47 29.83
C PHE A 261 -12.36 10.08 29.27
N ASN A 262 -12.41 11.41 29.18
CA ASN A 262 -13.60 12.16 28.76
C ASN A 262 -13.63 12.50 27.25
N GLY A 263 -12.64 12.04 26.45
CA GLY A 263 -12.52 12.31 25.03
C GLY A 263 -11.88 13.65 24.66
N LEU A 264 -11.36 14.41 25.62
CA LEU A 264 -10.63 15.65 25.36
C LEU A 264 -9.21 15.39 24.84
N MET A 265 -8.61 16.44 24.29
CA MET A 265 -7.22 16.44 23.82
C MET A 265 -6.43 17.48 24.61
N TRP A 266 -5.15 17.22 24.74
CA TRP A 266 -4.18 18.08 25.41
C TRP A 266 -3.00 18.37 24.48
N THR A 267 -2.31 19.48 24.72
CA THR A 267 -1.01 19.69 24.09
C THR A 267 0.01 18.69 24.68
N GLY A 268 1.11 18.41 23.95
CA GLY A 268 2.15 17.53 24.49
C GLY A 268 2.68 17.99 25.83
N GLN A 269 2.77 19.31 26.06
CA GLN A 269 3.17 19.87 27.36
C GLN A 269 2.16 19.55 28.47
N GLN A 270 0.87 19.72 28.23
CA GLN A 270 -0.19 19.37 29.20
C GLN A 270 -0.26 17.83 29.39
N ALA A 271 -0.06 17.07 28.31
CA ALA A 271 -0.04 15.61 28.35
C ALA A 271 1.09 15.06 29.25
N LEU A 272 2.23 15.75 29.33
CA LEU A 272 3.32 15.43 30.24
C LEU A 272 2.90 15.64 31.73
N GLU A 273 2.20 16.73 32.01
CA GLU A 273 1.77 17.06 33.36
C GLU A 273 0.76 16.06 33.92
N ILE A 274 -0.09 15.49 33.05
CA ILE A 274 -1.15 14.52 33.44
C ILE A 274 -0.74 13.05 33.20
N GLY A 275 0.52 12.81 32.85
CA GLY A 275 1.06 11.45 32.69
C GLY A 275 0.68 10.71 31.40
N LEU A 276 0.11 11.40 30.42
CA LEU A 276 -0.18 10.78 29.08
C LEU A 276 1.09 10.59 28.27
N VAL A 277 2.14 11.37 28.46
CA VAL A 277 3.46 11.17 27.85
C VAL A 277 4.54 11.20 28.93
N ASP A 278 5.71 10.62 28.65
CA ASP A 278 6.84 10.50 29.55
C ASP A 278 7.88 11.63 29.38
N GLY A 279 7.79 12.34 28.27
CA GLY A 279 8.74 13.40 27.99
C GLY A 279 8.41 14.19 26.74
N ILE A 280 9.13 15.31 26.60
CA ILE A 280 9.09 16.14 25.41
C ILE A 280 10.33 15.86 24.55
N GLY A 281 10.12 15.52 23.28
CA GLY A 281 11.21 15.23 22.35
C GLY A 281 10.75 14.74 20.99
N SER A 282 11.57 14.96 19.97
CA SER A 282 11.40 14.43 18.63
C SER A 282 12.03 13.05 18.48
N ASP A 283 11.73 12.36 17.37
CA ASP A 283 12.34 11.10 16.98
C ASP A 283 13.88 11.21 16.90
N MET A 284 14.40 12.29 16.32
CA MET A 284 15.84 12.57 16.23
C MET A 284 16.47 12.77 17.62
N TYR A 285 15.79 13.49 18.51
CA TYR A 285 16.25 13.71 19.89
C TYR A 285 16.38 12.36 20.63
N ILE A 286 15.36 11.51 20.54
CA ILE A 286 15.33 10.23 21.25
C ILE A 286 16.37 9.27 20.68
N ALA A 287 16.50 9.21 19.34
CA ALA A 287 17.51 8.36 18.70
C ALA A 287 18.94 8.75 19.10
N ARG A 288 19.23 10.05 19.20
CA ARG A 288 20.56 10.56 19.53
C ARG A 288 20.84 10.51 21.01
N GLU A 289 19.95 11.11 21.83
CA GLU A 289 20.25 11.37 23.25
C GLU A 289 19.84 10.23 24.20
N ILE A 290 18.84 9.42 23.80
CA ILE A 290 18.29 8.36 24.67
C ILE A 290 18.77 6.99 24.22
N PHE A 291 18.70 6.71 22.91
CA PHE A 291 19.08 5.41 22.37
C PHE A 291 20.56 5.34 21.95
N GLU A 292 21.24 6.48 21.83
CA GLU A 292 22.62 6.55 21.31
C GLU A 292 22.78 5.78 19.99
N ALA A 293 21.77 5.84 19.12
CA ALA A 293 21.69 5.19 17.84
C ALA A 293 21.03 6.15 16.83
N GLU A 294 21.75 7.21 16.47
CA GLU A 294 21.26 8.36 15.69
C GLU A 294 20.72 7.97 14.31
N LYS A 295 21.24 6.89 13.73
CA LYS A 295 20.82 6.44 12.41
C LYS A 295 19.40 5.88 12.47
N LEU A 296 18.47 6.52 11.77
CA LEU A 296 17.09 6.07 11.63
C LEU A 296 16.92 5.19 10.37
N VAL A 297 16.35 4.01 10.54
CA VAL A 297 16.01 3.10 9.43
C VAL A 297 14.52 2.78 9.47
N ASN A 298 13.81 3.12 8.41
CA ASN A 298 12.36 2.94 8.35
C ASN A 298 11.98 1.51 7.92
N PHE A 299 11.23 0.82 8.78
CA PHE A 299 10.70 -0.52 8.60
C PHE A 299 9.22 -0.55 8.21
N THR A 300 8.59 0.62 8.06
CA THR A 300 7.19 0.67 7.61
C THR A 300 7.06 0.04 6.23
N PRO A 301 6.21 -0.97 6.05
CA PRO A 301 5.99 -1.57 4.73
C PRO A 301 5.54 -0.51 3.72
N LYS A 302 6.29 -0.36 2.64
CA LYS A 302 5.89 0.53 1.55
C LYS A 302 4.83 -0.21 0.73
N SER A 303 3.67 0.42 0.55
CA SER A 303 2.74 -0.06 -0.47
C SER A 303 3.46 -0.04 -1.82
N GLY A 304 3.67 -1.20 -2.41
CA GLY A 304 4.41 -1.32 -3.68
C GLY A 304 3.71 -0.48 -4.77
N LEU A 305 4.51 0.12 -5.66
CA LEU A 305 3.98 0.89 -6.80
C LEU A 305 2.94 0.07 -7.61
N LEU A 306 3.11 -1.26 -7.65
CA LEU A 306 2.19 -2.19 -8.31
C LEU A 306 0.85 -2.31 -7.57
N SER A 307 0.82 -2.26 -6.24
CA SER A 307 -0.43 -2.28 -5.47
C SER A 307 -1.17 -0.94 -5.53
N GLN A 308 -0.45 0.17 -5.65
CA GLN A 308 -1.06 1.49 -5.90
C GLN A 308 -1.65 1.58 -7.32
N LEU A 309 -0.98 0.99 -8.32
CA LEU A 309 -1.49 0.94 -9.69
C LEU A 309 -2.66 -0.06 -9.84
N SER A 310 -2.63 -1.19 -9.15
CA SER A 310 -3.73 -2.18 -9.20
C SER A 310 -4.95 -1.75 -8.39
N GLY A 311 -4.78 -1.04 -7.26
CA GLY A 311 -5.88 -0.54 -6.44
C GLY A 311 -6.56 0.72 -6.99
N GLY A 312 -5.82 1.58 -7.73
CA GLY A 312 -6.35 2.86 -8.19
C GLY A 312 -6.97 2.85 -9.60
N VAL A 313 -6.47 2.03 -10.50
CA VAL A 313 -6.89 2.05 -11.92
C VAL A 313 -7.76 0.84 -12.27
N GLY A 314 -7.42 -0.34 -11.75
CA GLY A 314 -8.15 -1.58 -12.05
C GLY A 314 -9.52 -1.65 -11.36
N ALA A 315 -9.58 -1.34 -10.06
CA ALA A 315 -10.83 -1.37 -9.30
C ALA A 315 -11.80 -0.29 -9.78
N SER A 316 -11.33 0.96 -9.95
CA SER A 316 -12.18 2.06 -10.42
C SER A 316 -12.67 1.90 -11.86
N PHE A 317 -11.90 1.22 -12.71
CA PHE A 317 -12.30 0.95 -14.09
C PHE A 317 -13.27 -0.24 -14.16
N ALA A 318 -13.04 -1.28 -13.38
CA ALA A 318 -13.95 -2.43 -13.27
C ALA A 318 -15.29 -2.03 -12.63
N ASP A 319 -15.29 -1.23 -11.56
CA ASP A 319 -16.50 -0.72 -10.91
C ASP A 319 -17.30 0.22 -11.82
N ARG A 320 -16.61 1.10 -12.58
CA ARG A 320 -17.29 1.95 -13.56
C ARG A 320 -17.86 1.17 -14.75
N LEU A 321 -17.13 0.17 -15.26
CA LEU A 321 -17.64 -0.72 -16.29
C LEU A 321 -18.83 -1.55 -15.77
N PHE A 322 -18.72 -2.09 -14.56
CA PHE A 322 -19.81 -2.84 -13.94
C PHE A 322 -21.05 -1.99 -13.69
N SER A 323 -20.89 -0.75 -13.21
CA SER A 323 -22.01 0.19 -13.03
C SER A 323 -22.64 0.63 -14.36
N LEU A 324 -21.87 0.75 -15.44
CA LEU A 324 -22.35 1.08 -16.79
C LEU A 324 -23.12 -0.08 -17.45
N PHE A 325 -22.72 -1.33 -17.21
CA PHE A 325 -23.34 -2.48 -17.87
C PHE A 325 -24.40 -3.19 -17.04
N PHE A 326 -24.37 -3.10 -15.72
CA PHE A 326 -25.25 -3.88 -14.84
C PHE A 326 -26.11 -3.06 -13.88
N GLY A 327 -26.00 -1.73 -13.85
CA GLY A 327 -26.97 -0.80 -13.27
C GLY A 327 -27.40 -1.10 -11.82
N THR A 328 -26.54 -1.70 -10.99
CA THR A 328 -26.86 -2.00 -9.59
C THR A 328 -25.89 -1.31 -8.66
N GLU A 329 -26.31 -0.18 -8.11
CA GLU A 329 -25.75 0.31 -6.85
C GLU A 329 -26.14 -0.67 -5.74
N ILE A 330 -25.18 -1.51 -5.31
CA ILE A 330 -25.26 -2.18 -4.02
C ILE A 330 -24.44 -1.30 -3.06
N ARG A 331 -25.17 -0.53 -2.26
CA ARG A 331 -24.67 0.15 -1.05
C ARG A 331 -24.85 -0.75 0.15
#